data_8eed5d7981fdb53770c8b03f1022e2e2
#
_entry.id   8eed5d7981fdb53770c8b03f1022e2e2
#
_cell.length_a   1.000
_cell.length_b   1.000
_cell.length_c   1.000
_cell.angle_alpha   90.00
_cell.angle_beta   90.00
_cell.angle_gamma   90.00
#
_symmetry.space_group_name_H-M   'P 1'
#
loop_
_entity.id
_entity.type
_entity.pdbx_description
1 polymer ?
#
loop_
_entity_poly.entity_id
_entity_poly.type
_entity_poly.pdbx_seq_one_letter_code
_entity_poly.pdbx_strand_id
1 'polypeptide(L)'
;MHLRRNIVLAVLLLVMFCFSCPAFAAGNTLQVHVDGKAASMEAKVSGSLAFLPARDMANVFDASLAYDAKKKELTLKSGKTTAILTVGSSNISVNGKKVSLDASPMIVDSTTYIPVKAVSAIWGASYGSNEQALYIRTDGKAVQVPEVEKVFTKRQAVSIGGKNTPVNYVLVPKSSNLRADVALAQNSVGQTETMKSLAQRTSAKAAVNGSYFQSYDSSKSQDPYGILIKNGNLIHSESTGSTVAFTRNGSVKMDIVRSAVTATVGGTVYNVSLVNHTPAASSNTVVLYNSAYGKNTNCAGGTSLVVQNGEVVSVHSNKAVDIPSNGYVLLFTGNKAAAANGCAKGTKVSYTTGFVGANGAKLDWSDVRTAVGAGPLLLKDGAVIINPAKEGFSDSAGFDLAVARSAVGVMKNGDILLVAGVKCTLNQMAGVMSQLGAVHAISMDSGSASGLYVPGCTLPTPGKEISNILIFK
;
A
#
# COMPACT_ATOMS: atom_id res chain seq x y z
N MET A 1 28.41 47.32 56.91
CA MET A 1 27.48 46.77 57.91
C MET A 1 26.10 46.60 57.21
N HIS A 2 25.81 45.40 56.66
CA HIS A 2 24.51 44.87 56.45
C HIS A 2 24.65 43.48 55.83
N LEU A 3 24.35 42.43 56.60
CA LEU A 3 24.27 41.03 56.25
C LEU A 3 23.10 40.82 55.26
N ARG A 4 23.35 40.22 54.13
CA ARG A 4 22.29 39.62 53.30
C ARG A 4 22.33 38.07 53.43
N ARG A 5 21.32 37.54 54.08
CA ARG A 5 21.01 36.11 54.18
C ARG A 5 20.56 35.59 52.83
N ASN A 6 21.30 34.66 52.25
CA ASN A 6 20.87 33.86 51.10
C ASN A 6 20.01 32.71 51.59
N ILE A 7 18.72 32.71 51.22
CA ILE A 7 17.81 31.60 51.38
C ILE A 7 17.98 30.75 50.15
N VAL A 8 18.53 29.55 50.31
CA VAL A 8 18.56 28.50 49.26
C VAL A 8 17.25 27.76 49.30
N LEU A 9 16.42 27.98 48.29
CA LEU A 9 15.16 27.22 48.08
C LEU A 9 15.52 25.93 47.38
N ALA A 10 15.54 24.81 48.12
CA ALA A 10 15.65 23.46 47.53
C ALA A 10 14.28 23.04 46.94
N VAL A 11 14.17 23.08 45.61
CA VAL A 11 13.03 22.52 44.89
C VAL A 11 13.23 21.02 44.81
N LEU A 12 12.44 20.27 45.58
CA LEU A 12 12.36 18.83 45.53
C LEU A 12 11.57 18.46 44.26
N LEU A 13 12.26 18.06 43.18
CA LEU A 13 11.61 17.50 41.98
C LEU A 13 11.15 16.08 42.28
N LEU A 14 9.87 15.92 42.60
CA LEU A 14 9.21 14.62 42.72
C LEU A 14 9.02 14.07 41.31
N VAL A 15 9.94 13.22 40.86
CA VAL A 15 9.77 12.48 39.61
C VAL A 15 8.72 11.39 39.87
N MET A 16 7.48 11.67 39.53
CA MET A 16 6.44 10.64 39.42
C MET A 16 6.81 9.73 38.25
N PHE A 17 7.39 8.56 38.53
CA PHE A 17 7.40 7.44 37.61
C PHE A 17 5.97 6.97 37.42
N CYS A 18 5.24 7.51 36.45
CA CYS A 18 4.05 6.88 35.92
C CYS A 18 4.50 5.59 35.24
N PHE A 19 4.34 4.46 35.93
CA PHE A 19 4.27 3.15 35.25
C PHE A 19 3.04 3.21 34.35
N SER A 20 3.25 3.50 33.07
CA SER A 20 2.20 3.40 32.06
C SER A 20 1.80 1.92 31.97
N CYS A 21 0.67 1.58 32.53
CA CYS A 21 -0.03 0.34 32.21
C CYS A 21 -0.20 0.32 30.68
N PRO A 22 0.18 -0.74 29.97
CA PRO A 22 -0.02 -0.78 28.52
C PRO A 22 -1.53 -0.67 28.24
N ALA A 23 -1.94 0.42 27.61
CA ALA A 23 -3.32 0.61 27.20
C ALA A 23 -3.59 -0.32 26.01
N PHE A 24 -4.64 -1.14 26.11
CA PHE A 24 -5.14 -1.84 24.93
C PHE A 24 -5.86 -0.84 24.03
N ALA A 25 -5.43 -0.75 22.77
CA ALA A 25 -6.22 -0.07 21.76
C ALA A 25 -7.54 -0.85 21.57
N ALA A 26 -8.67 -0.14 21.52
CA ALA A 26 -9.96 -0.76 21.30
C ALA A 26 -9.94 -1.57 19.97
N GLY A 27 -10.19 -2.88 20.04
CA GLY A 27 -10.30 -3.77 18.87
C GLY A 27 -9.08 -4.65 18.56
N ASN A 28 -8.02 -4.66 19.34
CA ASN A 28 -6.84 -5.50 19.05
C ASN A 28 -6.92 -6.82 19.84
N THR A 29 -7.67 -7.81 19.30
CA THR A 29 -7.79 -9.17 19.87
C THR A 29 -7.36 -10.22 18.86
N LEU A 30 -6.91 -11.39 19.35
CA LEU A 30 -6.63 -12.58 18.56
C LEU A 30 -7.53 -13.72 19.03
N GLN A 31 -8.09 -14.48 18.09
CA GLN A 31 -8.74 -15.73 18.38
C GLN A 31 -7.73 -16.71 18.99
N VAL A 32 -8.08 -17.39 20.08
CA VAL A 32 -7.20 -18.37 20.71
C VAL A 32 -7.53 -19.78 20.22
N HIS A 33 -6.52 -20.53 19.85
CA HIS A 33 -6.62 -21.96 19.54
C HIS A 33 -5.81 -22.75 20.57
N VAL A 34 -6.40 -23.77 21.15
CA VAL A 34 -5.76 -24.69 22.10
C VAL A 34 -5.79 -26.10 21.49
N ASP A 35 -4.61 -26.71 21.34
CA ASP A 35 -4.42 -28.04 20.76
C ASP A 35 -5.18 -28.23 19.43
N GLY A 36 -5.11 -27.20 18.56
CA GLY A 36 -5.72 -27.18 17.22
C GLY A 36 -7.21 -26.86 17.19
N LYS A 37 -7.87 -26.61 18.33
CA LYS A 37 -9.29 -26.26 18.40
C LYS A 37 -9.45 -24.79 18.80
N ALA A 38 -10.40 -24.08 18.15
CA ALA A 38 -10.76 -22.73 18.56
C ALA A 38 -11.35 -22.74 19.97
N ALA A 39 -10.81 -21.90 20.85
CA ALA A 39 -11.31 -21.70 22.20
C ALA A 39 -12.39 -20.60 22.24
N SER A 40 -13.23 -20.59 23.27
CA SER A 40 -14.25 -19.54 23.48
C SER A 40 -13.68 -18.22 24.01
N MET A 41 -12.36 -18.08 24.10
CA MET A 41 -11.66 -16.89 24.59
C MET A 41 -10.90 -16.17 23.48
N GLU A 42 -10.64 -14.89 23.71
CA GLU A 42 -9.75 -14.07 22.88
C GLU A 42 -8.54 -13.59 23.69
N ALA A 43 -7.39 -13.50 23.03
CA ALA A 43 -6.23 -12.84 23.60
C ALA A 43 -6.30 -11.34 23.30
N LYS A 44 -6.01 -10.48 24.28
CA LYS A 44 -5.81 -9.05 24.06
C LYS A 44 -4.36 -8.78 23.63
N VAL A 45 -4.14 -7.86 22.69
CA VAL A 45 -2.81 -7.53 22.15
C VAL A 45 -2.43 -6.10 22.52
N SER A 46 -1.18 -5.93 23.00
CA SER A 46 -0.58 -4.63 23.26
C SER A 46 0.85 -4.63 22.70
N GLY A 47 1.07 -3.88 21.60
CA GLY A 47 2.31 -3.95 20.84
C GLY A 47 2.54 -5.35 20.26
N SER A 48 3.65 -5.99 20.59
CA SER A 48 3.97 -7.39 20.21
C SER A 48 3.57 -8.42 21.26
N LEU A 49 2.93 -8.01 22.35
CA LEU A 49 2.62 -8.87 23.49
C LEU A 49 1.14 -9.29 23.48
N ALA A 50 0.90 -10.57 23.71
CA ALA A 50 -0.45 -11.12 23.86
C ALA A 50 -0.73 -11.47 25.33
N PHE A 51 -1.98 -11.20 25.75
CA PHE A 51 -2.46 -11.41 27.10
C PHE A 51 -3.73 -12.27 27.08
N LEU A 52 -3.80 -13.22 27.97
CA LEU A 52 -4.88 -14.21 28.06
C LEU A 52 -5.69 -14.04 29.34
N PRO A 53 -7.02 -14.23 29.31
CA PRO A 53 -7.84 -14.25 30.51
C PRO A 53 -7.36 -15.37 31.46
N ALA A 54 -6.96 -15.02 32.67
CA ALA A 54 -6.34 -15.96 33.60
C ALA A 54 -7.27 -17.10 33.99
N ARG A 55 -8.58 -16.84 34.10
CA ARG A 55 -9.60 -17.84 34.45
C ARG A 55 -9.77 -18.87 33.34
N ASP A 56 -9.81 -18.43 32.09
CA ASP A 56 -9.94 -19.33 30.94
C ASP A 56 -8.73 -20.22 30.81
N MET A 57 -7.54 -19.65 31.03
CA MET A 57 -6.30 -20.43 31.04
C MET A 57 -6.24 -21.42 32.21
N ALA A 58 -6.75 -21.05 33.41
CA ALA A 58 -6.86 -21.99 34.51
C ALA A 58 -7.76 -23.18 34.14
N ASN A 59 -8.89 -22.94 33.47
CA ASN A 59 -9.78 -24.00 32.99
C ASN A 59 -9.10 -24.91 31.96
N VAL A 60 -8.30 -24.36 31.01
CA VAL A 60 -7.55 -25.15 30.01
C VAL A 60 -6.55 -26.13 30.65
N PHE A 61 -5.98 -25.76 31.80
CA PHE A 61 -4.94 -26.57 32.48
C PHE A 61 -5.44 -27.22 33.78
N ASP A 62 -6.75 -27.35 33.96
CA ASP A 62 -7.40 -27.91 35.18
C ASP A 62 -6.79 -27.33 36.44
N ALA A 63 -6.58 -26.02 36.46
CA ALA A 63 -6.00 -25.31 37.58
C ALA A 63 -7.11 -24.62 38.43
N SER A 64 -6.96 -24.68 39.73
CA SER A 64 -7.72 -23.80 40.63
C SER A 64 -7.13 -22.39 40.60
N LEU A 65 -7.99 -21.36 40.64
CA LEU A 65 -7.61 -19.95 40.62
C LEU A 65 -8.18 -19.26 41.86
N ALA A 66 -7.32 -18.61 42.65
CA ALA A 66 -7.70 -17.75 43.76
C ALA A 66 -7.05 -16.36 43.56
N TYR A 67 -7.81 -15.30 43.91
CA TYR A 67 -7.31 -13.92 43.84
C TYR A 67 -7.41 -13.24 45.21
N ASP A 68 -6.29 -12.76 45.72
CA ASP A 68 -6.22 -11.93 46.92
C ASP A 68 -6.21 -10.45 46.53
N ALA A 69 -7.32 -9.76 46.75
CA ALA A 69 -7.47 -8.35 46.37
C ALA A 69 -6.56 -7.40 47.18
N LYS A 70 -6.20 -7.75 48.42
CA LYS A 70 -5.34 -6.91 49.28
C LYS A 70 -3.88 -6.94 48.80
N LYS A 71 -3.41 -8.11 48.42
CA LYS A 71 -2.05 -8.33 47.88
C LYS A 71 -1.97 -8.14 46.37
N LYS A 72 -3.10 -8.04 45.67
CA LYS A 72 -3.21 -8.08 44.22
C LYS A 72 -2.55 -9.33 43.61
N GLU A 73 -2.66 -10.44 44.29
CA GLU A 73 -2.00 -11.70 43.91
C GLU A 73 -3.00 -12.72 43.38
N LEU A 74 -2.65 -13.32 42.26
CA LEU A 74 -3.32 -14.43 41.63
C LEU A 74 -2.54 -15.72 41.96
N THR A 75 -3.21 -16.69 42.60
CA THR A 75 -2.63 -18.02 42.84
C THR A 75 -3.31 -19.04 41.93
N LEU A 76 -2.50 -19.74 41.14
CA LEU A 76 -2.90 -20.83 40.25
C LEU A 76 -2.30 -22.15 40.77
N LYS A 77 -3.13 -23.21 40.91
CA LYS A 77 -2.66 -24.53 41.32
C LYS A 77 -3.19 -25.61 40.38
N SER A 78 -2.28 -26.38 39.77
CA SER A 78 -2.61 -27.52 38.91
C SER A 78 -1.64 -28.67 39.22
N GLY A 79 -2.15 -29.79 39.67
CA GLY A 79 -1.35 -30.94 40.11
C GLY A 79 -0.29 -30.52 41.15
N LYS A 80 0.99 -30.71 40.86
CA LYS A 80 2.11 -30.32 41.73
C LYS A 80 2.59 -28.89 41.51
N THR A 81 2.01 -28.16 40.58
CA THR A 81 2.45 -26.80 40.22
C THR A 81 1.63 -25.76 41.00
N THR A 82 2.31 -24.86 41.69
CA THR A 82 1.71 -23.66 42.29
C THR A 82 2.42 -22.43 41.71
N ALA A 83 1.65 -21.52 41.12
CA ALA A 83 2.15 -20.26 40.64
C ALA A 83 1.47 -19.08 41.33
N ILE A 84 2.26 -18.05 41.67
CA ILE A 84 1.78 -16.82 42.30
C ILE A 84 2.23 -15.68 41.39
N LEU A 85 1.24 -14.89 40.92
CA LEU A 85 1.43 -13.76 40.03
C LEU A 85 0.86 -12.51 40.72
N THR A 86 1.67 -11.45 40.79
CA THR A 86 1.23 -10.16 41.34
C THR A 86 0.88 -9.22 40.18
N VAL A 87 -0.32 -8.63 40.20
CA VAL A 87 -0.73 -7.65 39.21
C VAL A 87 0.23 -6.45 39.24
N GLY A 88 0.72 -6.08 38.08
CA GLY A 88 1.73 -5.01 37.92
C GLY A 88 3.18 -5.45 38.10
N SER A 89 3.46 -6.74 38.42
CA SER A 89 4.82 -7.29 38.50
C SER A 89 5.10 -8.29 37.38
N SER A 90 6.18 -8.11 36.65
CA SER A 90 6.65 -9.09 35.65
C SER A 90 7.37 -10.29 36.26
N ASN A 91 7.66 -10.26 37.58
CA ASN A 91 8.25 -11.38 38.28
C ASN A 91 7.15 -12.22 38.94
N ILE A 92 7.11 -13.51 38.61
CA ILE A 92 6.18 -14.49 39.18
C ILE A 92 6.94 -15.54 39.99
N SER A 93 6.24 -16.24 40.88
CA SER A 93 6.79 -17.41 41.56
C SER A 93 6.15 -18.67 41.00
N VAL A 94 6.94 -19.64 40.59
CA VAL A 94 6.49 -20.98 40.18
C VAL A 94 7.16 -22.01 41.07
N ASN A 95 6.41 -22.72 41.90
CA ASN A 95 6.89 -23.66 42.88
C ASN A 95 8.00 -23.06 43.78
N GLY A 96 7.82 -21.82 44.23
CA GLY A 96 8.79 -21.08 45.04
C GLY A 96 9.97 -20.47 44.24
N LYS A 97 10.14 -20.79 42.97
CA LYS A 97 11.23 -20.23 42.15
C LYS A 97 10.74 -18.96 41.41
N LYS A 98 11.57 -17.92 41.42
CA LYS A 98 11.29 -16.66 40.72
C LYS A 98 11.50 -16.84 39.21
N VAL A 99 10.52 -16.44 38.40
CA VAL A 99 10.56 -16.43 36.94
C VAL A 99 10.18 -15.04 36.44
N SER A 100 10.93 -14.52 35.47
CA SER A 100 10.66 -13.22 34.84
C SER A 100 9.88 -13.39 33.54
N LEU A 101 8.76 -12.66 33.42
CA LEU A 101 7.94 -12.56 32.22
C LEU A 101 8.34 -11.33 31.39
N ASP A 102 7.85 -11.25 30.16
CA ASP A 102 8.02 -10.13 29.24
C ASP A 102 7.07 -8.95 29.55
N ALA A 103 6.01 -9.21 30.33
CA ALA A 103 5.08 -8.19 30.82
C ALA A 103 4.49 -8.62 32.18
N SER A 104 3.85 -7.68 32.87
CA SER A 104 3.14 -7.92 34.11
C SER A 104 1.69 -8.35 33.87
N PRO A 105 1.10 -9.23 34.72
CA PRO A 105 -0.34 -9.43 34.76
C PRO A 105 -1.06 -8.11 35.02
N MET A 106 -2.27 -7.95 34.44
CA MET A 106 -3.05 -6.73 34.58
C MET A 106 -4.54 -7.03 34.73
N ILE A 107 -5.30 -6.07 35.22
CA ILE A 107 -6.76 -6.14 35.29
C ILE A 107 -7.35 -5.16 34.29
N VAL A 108 -8.24 -5.66 33.43
CA VAL A 108 -8.99 -4.85 32.45
C VAL A 108 -10.44 -5.30 32.52
N ASP A 109 -11.36 -4.36 32.70
CA ASP A 109 -12.80 -4.63 32.77
C ASP A 109 -13.15 -5.77 33.78
N SER A 110 -12.56 -5.70 34.99
CA SER A 110 -12.70 -6.70 36.06
C SER A 110 -12.17 -8.11 35.74
N THR A 111 -11.49 -8.29 34.61
CA THR A 111 -10.84 -9.54 34.20
C THR A 111 -9.34 -9.44 34.39
N THR A 112 -8.72 -10.44 35.04
CA THR A 112 -7.27 -10.53 35.15
C THR A 112 -6.73 -11.19 33.91
N TYR A 113 -5.80 -10.50 33.24
CA TYR A 113 -5.07 -10.99 32.07
C TYR A 113 -3.63 -11.31 32.44
N ILE A 114 -3.12 -12.42 31.96
CA ILE A 114 -1.72 -12.85 32.12
C ILE A 114 -1.01 -12.83 30.78
N PRO A 115 0.26 -12.43 30.71
CA PRO A 115 1.04 -12.52 29.47
C PRO A 115 1.10 -13.97 28.99
N VAL A 116 1.05 -14.20 27.67
CA VAL A 116 1.11 -15.56 27.10
C VAL A 116 2.35 -16.34 27.57
N LYS A 117 3.47 -15.66 27.81
CA LYS A 117 4.70 -16.26 28.36
C LYS A 117 4.50 -16.91 29.73
N ALA A 118 3.51 -16.45 30.53
CA ALA A 118 3.18 -17.08 31.81
C ALA A 118 2.65 -18.52 31.61
N VAL A 119 1.95 -18.79 30.49
CA VAL A 119 1.44 -20.13 30.16
C VAL A 119 2.57 -21.13 29.98
N SER A 120 3.62 -20.74 29.27
CA SER A 120 4.85 -21.56 29.13
C SER A 120 5.57 -21.72 30.46
N ALA A 121 5.72 -20.64 31.22
CA ALA A 121 6.45 -20.65 32.49
C ALA A 121 5.79 -21.51 33.57
N ILE A 122 4.45 -21.55 33.63
CA ILE A 122 3.68 -22.24 34.64
C ILE A 122 3.42 -23.70 34.27
N TRP A 123 3.02 -23.97 33.05
CA TRP A 123 2.54 -25.30 32.61
C TRP A 123 3.44 -25.97 31.56
N GLY A 124 4.53 -25.33 31.11
CA GLY A 124 5.40 -25.90 30.09
C GLY A 124 4.80 -25.91 28.67
N ALA A 125 3.67 -25.25 28.47
CA ALA A 125 3.03 -25.18 27.18
C ALA A 125 3.85 -24.37 26.19
N SER A 126 3.73 -24.68 24.91
CA SER A 126 4.30 -23.87 23.82
C SER A 126 3.22 -22.97 23.20
N TYR A 127 3.62 -21.86 22.59
CA TYR A 127 2.72 -20.95 21.90
C TYR A 127 3.38 -20.32 20.68
N GLY A 128 2.55 -19.88 19.76
CA GLY A 128 2.94 -19.10 18.58
C GLY A 128 1.73 -18.34 18.06
N SER A 129 1.92 -17.29 17.31
CA SER A 129 0.82 -16.48 16.77
C SER A 129 1.09 -16.02 15.35
N ASN A 130 0.00 -15.77 14.63
CA ASN A 130 -0.02 -14.98 13.41
C ASN A 130 -0.91 -13.74 13.59
N GLU A 131 -1.21 -13.03 12.51
CA GLU A 131 -2.02 -11.80 12.56
C GLU A 131 -3.50 -12.03 12.93
N GLN A 132 -3.99 -13.27 12.94
CA GLN A 132 -5.41 -13.62 13.16
C GLN A 132 -5.64 -14.37 14.48
N ALA A 133 -4.66 -15.18 14.91
CA ALA A 133 -4.85 -16.08 16.04
C ALA A 133 -3.58 -16.34 16.86
N LEU A 134 -3.79 -16.66 18.12
CA LEU A 134 -2.81 -17.20 19.04
C LEU A 134 -3.04 -18.71 19.19
N TYR A 135 -2.00 -19.50 18.99
CA TYR A 135 -2.02 -20.96 19.06
C TYR A 135 -1.25 -21.43 20.30
N ILE A 136 -1.84 -22.31 21.07
CA ILE A 136 -1.26 -22.88 22.30
C ILE A 136 -1.28 -24.41 22.17
N ARG A 137 -0.18 -25.05 22.55
CA ARG A 137 -0.09 -26.49 22.71
C ARG A 137 0.20 -26.83 24.16
N THR A 138 -0.74 -27.56 24.79
CA THR A 138 -0.65 -27.93 26.21
C THR A 138 0.43 -28.97 26.47
N ASP A 139 0.79 -29.79 25.46
CA ASP A 139 1.83 -30.83 25.55
C ASP A 139 3.28 -30.29 25.41
N GLY A 140 3.48 -29.00 25.27
CA GLY A 140 4.77 -28.34 25.13
C GLY A 140 5.50 -28.60 23.80
N LYS A 141 4.91 -29.36 22.87
CA LYS A 141 5.50 -29.57 21.55
C LYS A 141 5.43 -28.29 20.70
N ALA A 142 6.31 -28.20 19.69
CA ALA A 142 6.34 -27.04 18.81
C ALA A 142 4.97 -26.73 18.19
N VAL A 143 4.56 -25.46 18.27
CA VAL A 143 3.33 -24.96 17.66
C VAL A 143 3.54 -24.80 16.16
N GLN A 144 2.67 -25.43 15.37
CA GLN A 144 2.56 -25.15 13.94
C GLN A 144 1.61 -23.95 13.80
N VAL A 145 2.17 -22.77 13.55
CA VAL A 145 1.39 -21.55 13.28
C VAL A 145 1.01 -21.55 11.80
N PRO A 146 -0.31 -21.63 11.45
CA PRO A 146 -0.73 -21.56 10.07
C PRO A 146 -0.30 -20.24 9.41
N GLU A 147 0.17 -20.30 8.17
CA GLU A 147 0.40 -19.10 7.39
C GLU A 147 -0.95 -18.48 7.04
N VAL A 148 -1.09 -17.17 7.29
CA VAL A 148 -2.31 -16.45 6.93
C VAL A 148 -2.33 -16.26 5.42
N GLU A 149 -3.36 -16.78 4.78
CA GLU A 149 -3.56 -16.57 3.35
C GLU A 149 -3.96 -15.10 3.13
N LYS A 150 -3.04 -14.34 2.55
CA LYS A 150 -3.21 -12.89 2.34
C LYS A 150 -3.87 -12.55 1.01
N VAL A 151 -4.00 -13.54 0.12
CA VAL A 151 -4.53 -13.38 -1.23
C VAL A 151 -5.30 -14.64 -1.59
N PHE A 152 -6.50 -14.48 -2.12
CA PHE A 152 -7.35 -15.59 -2.54
C PHE A 152 -7.53 -15.58 -4.05
N THR A 153 -7.16 -16.68 -4.73
CA THR A 153 -7.57 -16.93 -6.11
C THR A 153 -8.94 -17.61 -6.10
N LYS A 154 -9.88 -17.06 -6.84
CA LYS A 154 -11.25 -17.56 -6.90
C LYS A 154 -11.72 -17.72 -8.33
N ARG A 155 -12.74 -18.56 -8.52
CA ARG A 155 -13.42 -18.74 -9.79
C ARG A 155 -14.93 -18.72 -9.58
N GLN A 156 -15.60 -17.87 -10.35
CA GLN A 156 -17.05 -17.71 -10.28
C GLN A 156 -17.64 -17.63 -11.67
N ALA A 157 -18.79 -18.24 -11.89
CA ALA A 157 -19.54 -18.07 -13.10
C ALA A 157 -20.30 -16.73 -13.06
N VAL A 158 -20.12 -15.92 -14.10
CA VAL A 158 -20.81 -14.62 -14.28
C VAL A 158 -21.49 -14.58 -15.64
N SER A 159 -22.59 -13.85 -15.76
CA SER A 159 -23.27 -13.67 -17.02
C SER A 159 -22.58 -12.61 -17.87
N ILE A 160 -22.10 -13.00 -19.06
CA ILE A 160 -21.48 -12.09 -20.04
C ILE A 160 -22.25 -12.23 -21.35
N GLY A 161 -23.00 -11.19 -21.74
CA GLY A 161 -23.83 -11.25 -22.95
C GLY A 161 -24.87 -12.39 -22.93
N GLY A 162 -25.44 -12.68 -21.75
CA GLY A 162 -26.41 -13.77 -21.56
C GLY A 162 -25.82 -15.18 -21.45
N LYS A 163 -24.48 -15.34 -21.51
CA LYS A 163 -23.78 -16.61 -21.34
C LYS A 163 -23.11 -16.71 -19.98
N ASN A 164 -23.33 -17.83 -19.30
CA ASN A 164 -22.66 -18.14 -18.03
C ASN A 164 -21.19 -18.47 -18.29
N THR A 165 -20.28 -17.58 -17.90
CA THR A 165 -18.85 -17.64 -18.21
C THR A 165 -18.06 -17.72 -16.91
N PRO A 166 -17.16 -18.72 -16.75
CA PRO A 166 -16.31 -18.79 -15.57
C PRO A 166 -15.21 -17.72 -15.64
N VAL A 167 -15.12 -16.90 -14.62
CA VAL A 167 -14.11 -15.85 -14.47
C VAL A 167 -13.20 -16.18 -13.29
N ASN A 168 -11.89 -16.21 -13.55
CA ASN A 168 -10.88 -16.28 -12.52
C ASN A 168 -10.58 -14.86 -12.04
N TYR A 169 -10.48 -14.69 -10.72
CA TYR A 169 -10.15 -13.40 -10.12
C TYR A 169 -9.32 -13.58 -8.85
N VAL A 170 -8.66 -12.51 -8.45
CA VAL A 170 -7.86 -12.44 -7.23
C VAL A 170 -8.55 -11.48 -6.26
N LEU A 171 -8.77 -11.94 -5.03
CA LEU A 171 -9.26 -11.13 -3.93
C LEU A 171 -8.09 -10.85 -2.98
N VAL A 172 -7.85 -9.57 -2.72
CA VAL A 172 -6.91 -9.09 -1.70
C VAL A 172 -7.74 -8.49 -0.56
N PRO A 173 -7.93 -9.22 0.56
CA PRO A 173 -8.69 -8.73 1.68
C PRO A 173 -8.06 -7.47 2.29
N LYS A 174 -8.88 -6.52 2.72
CA LYS A 174 -8.41 -5.35 3.49
C LYS A 174 -7.65 -5.78 4.75
N SER A 175 -8.09 -6.87 5.38
CA SER A 175 -7.45 -7.46 6.57
C SER A 175 -6.10 -8.10 6.30
N SER A 176 -5.71 -8.31 5.03
CA SER A 176 -4.39 -8.88 4.68
C SER A 176 -3.21 -7.99 5.05
N ASN A 177 -3.46 -6.71 5.31
CA ASN A 177 -2.45 -5.66 5.54
C ASN A 177 -1.41 -5.52 4.41
N LEU A 178 -1.68 -6.11 3.24
CA LEU A 178 -0.86 -5.93 2.06
C LEU A 178 -0.97 -4.49 1.57
N ARG A 179 0.17 -3.95 1.16
CA ARG A 179 0.25 -2.58 0.65
C ARG A 179 0.31 -2.60 -0.86
N ALA A 180 -0.53 -1.76 -1.48
CA ALA A 180 -0.43 -1.50 -2.90
C ALA A 180 0.86 -0.74 -3.22
N ASP A 181 1.50 -1.09 -4.34
CA ASP A 181 2.63 -0.37 -4.91
C ASP A 181 2.59 -0.48 -6.45
N VAL A 182 3.26 0.41 -7.16
CA VAL A 182 3.47 0.31 -8.60
C VAL A 182 4.88 -0.21 -8.87
N ALA A 183 4.98 -1.27 -9.67
CA ALA A 183 6.26 -1.77 -10.15
C ALA A 183 6.45 -1.38 -11.62
N LEU A 184 7.54 -0.63 -11.89
CA LEU A 184 7.94 -0.23 -13.23
C LEU A 184 8.84 -1.30 -13.85
N ALA A 185 8.67 -1.56 -15.13
CA ALA A 185 9.59 -2.38 -15.91
C ALA A 185 11.03 -1.86 -15.77
N GLN A 186 11.98 -2.76 -15.51
CA GLN A 186 13.38 -2.43 -15.32
C GLN A 186 13.65 -1.25 -14.35
N ASN A 187 12.70 -1.00 -13.41
CA ASN A 187 12.68 0.13 -12.46
C ASN A 187 12.68 1.53 -13.12
N SER A 188 12.23 1.65 -14.35
CA SER A 188 12.27 2.90 -15.13
C SER A 188 10.98 3.09 -15.90
N VAL A 189 10.56 4.33 -16.08
CA VAL A 189 9.46 4.69 -17.00
C VAL A 189 9.93 4.50 -18.44
N GLY A 190 9.03 4.07 -19.33
CA GLY A 190 9.33 3.90 -20.75
C GLY A 190 10.03 2.59 -21.12
N GLN A 191 10.18 1.67 -20.19
CA GLN A 191 10.71 0.32 -20.40
C GLN A 191 9.59 -0.72 -20.38
N THR A 192 9.91 -1.94 -20.87
CA THR A 192 9.02 -3.11 -20.76
C THR A 192 9.71 -4.28 -20.10
N GLU A 193 8.93 -5.17 -19.50
CA GLU A 193 9.39 -6.38 -18.81
C GLU A 193 8.23 -7.38 -18.71
N THR A 194 8.52 -8.67 -18.60
CA THR A 194 7.47 -9.66 -18.36
C THR A 194 6.81 -9.47 -17.01
N MET A 195 5.50 -9.65 -16.93
CA MET A 195 4.75 -9.54 -15.66
C MET A 195 5.32 -10.43 -14.56
N LYS A 196 5.74 -11.65 -14.91
CA LYS A 196 6.33 -12.60 -13.96
C LYS A 196 7.62 -12.07 -13.35
N SER A 197 8.54 -11.55 -14.18
CA SER A 197 9.80 -10.96 -13.71
C SER A 197 9.54 -9.76 -12.79
N LEU A 198 8.68 -8.83 -13.22
CA LEU A 198 8.24 -7.67 -12.44
C LEU A 198 7.70 -8.08 -11.05
N ALA A 199 6.77 -9.03 -11.01
CA ALA A 199 6.13 -9.47 -9.78
C ALA A 199 7.12 -10.18 -8.84
N GLN A 200 7.98 -11.05 -9.38
CA GLN A 200 8.96 -11.81 -8.60
C GLN A 200 10.02 -10.89 -7.97
N ARG A 201 10.64 -9.99 -8.75
CA ARG A 201 11.69 -9.11 -8.21
C ARG A 201 11.16 -8.07 -7.22
N THR A 202 9.85 -7.81 -7.22
CA THR A 202 9.20 -6.90 -6.26
C THR A 202 8.53 -7.64 -5.09
N SER A 203 8.66 -8.97 -5.05
CA SER A 203 8.08 -9.84 -4.00
C SER A 203 6.56 -9.70 -3.89
N ALA A 204 5.88 -9.49 -5.03
CA ALA A 204 4.44 -9.32 -5.07
C ALA A 204 3.72 -10.60 -4.63
N LYS A 205 2.73 -10.44 -3.74
CA LYS A 205 1.78 -11.51 -3.34
C LYS A 205 0.61 -11.58 -4.31
N ALA A 206 0.23 -10.46 -4.91
CA ALA A 206 -0.72 -10.37 -6.02
C ALA A 206 -0.33 -9.24 -6.96
N ALA A 207 -0.67 -9.35 -8.24
CA ALA A 207 -0.53 -8.27 -9.20
C ALA A 207 -1.55 -8.35 -10.32
N VAL A 208 -1.84 -7.19 -10.91
CA VAL A 208 -2.57 -7.03 -12.18
C VAL A 208 -1.77 -6.09 -13.08
N ASN A 209 -1.86 -6.25 -14.39
CA ASN A 209 -1.24 -5.32 -15.33
C ASN A 209 -1.72 -3.88 -15.10
N GLY A 210 -0.85 -2.91 -15.38
CA GLY A 210 -1.09 -1.50 -15.05
C GLY A 210 -1.68 -0.68 -16.17
N SER A 211 -1.03 0.45 -16.45
CA SER A 211 -1.44 1.48 -17.41
C SER A 211 -1.39 1.00 -18.85
N TYR A 212 -2.22 1.59 -19.70
CA TYR A 212 -1.94 1.64 -21.14
C TYR A 212 -0.57 2.26 -21.37
N PHE A 213 0.08 1.92 -22.46
CA PHE A 213 1.39 2.46 -22.79
C PHE A 213 1.61 2.46 -24.31
N GLN A 214 2.61 3.23 -24.77
CA GLN A 214 2.99 3.28 -26.19
C GLN A 214 3.63 1.95 -26.60
N SER A 215 2.85 1.03 -27.14
CA SER A 215 3.24 -0.36 -27.39
C SER A 215 3.33 -0.75 -28.86
N TYR A 216 3.02 0.18 -29.79
CA TYR A 216 2.95 -0.09 -31.22
C TYR A 216 4.27 0.13 -31.97
N ASP A 217 5.23 0.79 -31.35
CA ASP A 217 6.53 1.08 -31.91
C ASP A 217 7.63 0.84 -30.87
N SER A 218 8.26 -0.32 -30.93
CA SER A 218 9.33 -0.72 -30.00
C SER A 218 10.63 0.07 -30.15
N SER A 219 10.76 0.86 -31.21
CA SER A 219 11.90 1.78 -31.37
C SER A 219 11.78 3.07 -30.54
N LYS A 220 10.59 3.32 -29.99
CA LYS A 220 10.28 4.45 -29.13
C LYS A 220 10.20 4.05 -27.67
N SER A 221 10.28 5.04 -26.78
CA SER A 221 10.01 4.86 -25.36
C SER A 221 8.59 4.30 -25.18
N GLN A 222 8.46 3.27 -24.34
CA GLN A 222 7.20 2.59 -24.05
C GLN A 222 6.47 3.32 -22.91
N ASP A 223 6.35 4.64 -23.04
CA ASP A 223 5.80 5.52 -22.02
C ASP A 223 4.37 5.11 -21.64
N PRO A 224 4.04 5.01 -20.34
CA PRO A 224 2.67 4.78 -19.89
C PRO A 224 1.77 5.99 -20.17
N TYR A 225 0.46 5.78 -20.14
CA TYR A 225 -0.53 6.86 -20.13
C TYR A 225 -1.07 7.07 -18.71
N GLY A 226 -1.56 8.30 -18.44
CA GLY A 226 -2.12 8.67 -17.15
C GLY A 226 -1.07 8.96 -16.07
N ILE A 227 -1.47 8.83 -14.82
CA ILE A 227 -0.66 9.20 -13.65
C ILE A 227 -0.06 7.97 -13.00
N LEU A 228 1.24 8.02 -12.65
CA LEU A 228 1.86 7.05 -11.74
C LEU A 228 2.42 7.77 -10.52
N ILE A 229 2.01 7.33 -9.33
CA ILE A 229 2.54 7.78 -8.03
C ILE A 229 3.16 6.59 -7.32
N LYS A 230 4.40 6.74 -6.86
CA LYS A 230 5.13 5.74 -6.09
C LYS A 230 5.70 6.37 -4.83
N ASN A 231 5.40 5.78 -3.66
CA ASN A 231 5.83 6.30 -2.36
C ASN A 231 5.48 7.78 -2.13
N GLY A 232 4.33 8.23 -2.66
CA GLY A 232 3.85 9.61 -2.56
C GLY A 232 4.47 10.58 -3.58
N ASN A 233 5.36 10.12 -4.45
CA ASN A 233 5.98 10.95 -5.48
C ASN A 233 5.33 10.71 -6.84
N LEU A 234 5.02 11.78 -7.56
CA LEU A 234 4.60 11.71 -8.96
C LEU A 234 5.79 11.29 -9.81
N ILE A 235 5.73 10.08 -10.36
CA ILE A 235 6.81 9.50 -11.17
C ILE A 235 6.50 9.49 -12.66
N HIS A 236 5.24 9.68 -13.04
CA HIS A 236 4.81 9.85 -14.42
C HIS A 236 3.49 10.61 -14.50
N SER A 237 3.33 11.41 -15.53
CA SER A 237 2.07 12.10 -15.78
C SER A 237 1.88 12.43 -17.26
N GLU A 238 0.71 12.03 -17.73
CA GLU A 238 0.09 12.36 -18.99
C GLU A 238 -1.43 12.51 -18.74
N SER A 239 -2.19 13.11 -19.66
CA SER A 239 -3.54 13.59 -19.39
C SER A 239 -4.68 12.63 -19.75
N THR A 240 -4.39 11.35 -20.07
CA THR A 240 -5.39 10.35 -20.48
C THR A 240 -5.82 9.45 -19.32
N GLY A 241 -7.10 9.10 -19.29
CA GLY A 241 -7.66 8.10 -18.39
C GLY A 241 -8.05 8.63 -17.02
N SER A 242 -8.45 7.71 -16.18
CA SER A 242 -8.71 7.86 -14.76
C SER A 242 -7.64 7.11 -13.95
N THR A 243 -7.72 7.22 -12.64
CA THR A 243 -6.65 6.74 -11.76
C THR A 243 -7.23 5.98 -10.57
N VAL A 244 -6.67 4.80 -10.28
CA VAL A 244 -6.84 4.14 -8.98
C VAL A 244 -5.67 4.52 -8.08
N ALA A 245 -5.98 4.99 -6.87
CA ALA A 245 -5.00 5.45 -5.90
C ALA A 245 -5.24 4.81 -4.53
N PHE A 246 -4.14 4.51 -3.84
CA PHE A 246 -4.10 3.92 -2.51
C PHE A 246 -3.41 4.90 -1.57
N THR A 247 -4.09 5.23 -0.48
CA THR A 247 -3.61 6.17 0.53
C THR A 247 -2.71 5.48 1.56
N ARG A 248 -2.04 6.27 2.40
CA ARG A 248 -1.18 5.75 3.47
C ARG A 248 -1.94 4.94 4.53
N ASN A 249 -3.22 5.23 4.73
CA ASN A 249 -4.11 4.50 5.65
C ASN A 249 -4.85 3.31 5.00
N GLY A 250 -4.53 2.98 3.72
CA GLY A 250 -5.13 1.85 3.00
C GLY A 250 -6.49 2.14 2.34
N SER A 251 -6.99 3.37 2.38
CA SER A 251 -8.19 3.75 1.62
C SER A 251 -7.90 3.81 0.12
N VAL A 252 -8.92 3.57 -0.70
CA VAL A 252 -8.82 3.62 -2.16
C VAL A 252 -9.61 4.80 -2.70
N LYS A 253 -9.02 5.53 -3.63
CA LYS A 253 -9.66 6.60 -4.42
C LYS A 253 -9.66 6.18 -5.88
N MET A 254 -10.77 6.39 -6.58
CA MET A 254 -10.86 6.21 -8.04
C MET A 254 -11.53 7.45 -8.63
N ASP A 255 -10.83 8.15 -9.50
CA ASP A 255 -11.36 9.38 -10.13
C ASP A 255 -10.61 9.72 -11.43
N ILE A 256 -11.18 10.65 -12.20
CA ILE A 256 -10.50 11.31 -13.31
C ILE A 256 -9.61 12.39 -12.72
N VAL A 257 -8.30 12.18 -12.75
CA VAL A 257 -7.32 13.06 -12.12
C VAL A 257 -6.30 13.53 -13.15
N ARG A 258 -5.93 14.79 -13.06
CA ARG A 258 -4.87 15.40 -13.85
C ARG A 258 -3.80 15.98 -12.92
N SER A 259 -2.56 15.88 -13.32
CA SER A 259 -1.47 16.55 -12.62
C SER A 259 -1.50 18.06 -12.89
N ALA A 260 -1.26 18.86 -11.88
CA ALA A 260 -1.07 20.30 -11.97
C ALA A 260 0.35 20.62 -11.50
N VAL A 261 1.32 20.45 -12.39
CA VAL A 261 2.74 20.67 -12.09
C VAL A 261 3.15 22.03 -12.65
N THR A 262 3.81 22.85 -11.83
CA THR A 262 4.37 24.12 -12.25
C THR A 262 5.86 24.16 -11.93
N ALA A 263 6.66 24.74 -12.85
CA ALA A 263 8.07 25.01 -12.64
C ALA A 263 8.30 26.53 -12.62
N THR A 264 9.07 27.01 -11.67
CA THR A 264 9.52 28.41 -11.61
C THR A 264 10.98 28.47 -12.00
N VAL A 265 11.30 29.20 -13.07
CA VAL A 265 12.64 29.38 -13.61
C VAL A 265 12.99 30.88 -13.60
N GLY A 266 13.97 31.30 -12.80
CA GLY A 266 14.35 32.71 -12.69
C GLY A 266 13.20 33.64 -12.32
N GLY A 267 12.20 33.16 -11.56
CA GLY A 267 11.00 33.91 -11.17
C GLY A 267 9.82 33.77 -12.14
N THR A 268 10.00 33.21 -13.34
CA THR A 268 8.92 32.97 -14.30
C THR A 268 8.30 31.59 -14.08
N VAL A 269 6.95 31.53 -14.03
CA VAL A 269 6.21 30.29 -13.81
C VAL A 269 5.79 29.65 -15.13
N TYR A 270 6.06 28.37 -15.30
CA TYR A 270 5.69 27.56 -16.45
C TYR A 270 4.85 26.36 -16.04
N ASN A 271 3.76 26.10 -16.77
CA ASN A 271 2.99 24.86 -16.63
C ASN A 271 3.79 23.70 -17.25
N VAL A 272 4.05 22.66 -16.44
CA VAL A 272 4.66 21.40 -16.87
C VAL A 272 3.53 20.46 -17.29
N SER A 273 3.44 20.15 -18.57
CA SER A 273 2.33 19.35 -19.10
C SER A 273 2.58 17.85 -18.99
N LEU A 274 3.84 17.43 -18.96
CA LEU A 274 4.25 16.02 -18.94
C LEU A 274 5.33 15.81 -17.88
N VAL A 275 5.29 14.67 -17.22
CA VAL A 275 6.33 14.21 -16.29
C VAL A 275 6.82 12.85 -16.75
N ASN A 276 8.10 12.71 -17.02
CA ASN A 276 8.72 11.45 -17.48
C ASN A 276 7.97 10.81 -18.65
N HIS A 277 7.58 11.62 -19.62
CA HIS A 277 6.89 11.20 -20.82
C HIS A 277 7.49 11.90 -22.05
N THR A 278 7.67 11.17 -23.13
CA THR A 278 8.25 11.70 -24.38
C THR A 278 7.23 12.62 -25.07
N PRO A 279 7.57 13.90 -25.32
CA PRO A 279 6.65 14.81 -25.98
C PRO A 279 6.50 14.45 -27.47
N ALA A 280 5.32 14.71 -28.03
CA ALA A 280 5.15 14.64 -29.48
C ALA A 280 6.07 15.65 -30.19
N ALA A 281 6.61 15.26 -31.33
CA ALA A 281 7.62 16.06 -32.06
C ALA A 281 7.21 17.50 -32.38
N SER A 282 5.90 17.75 -32.62
CA SER A 282 5.34 19.06 -32.93
C SER A 282 4.75 19.77 -31.71
N SER A 283 4.91 19.25 -30.48
CA SER A 283 4.27 19.80 -29.28
C SER A 283 4.95 21.08 -28.79
N ASN A 284 4.13 22.00 -28.24
CA ASN A 284 4.57 23.20 -27.55
C ASN A 284 4.41 22.98 -26.03
N THR A 285 5.34 22.27 -25.40
CA THR A 285 5.17 21.78 -24.03
C THR A 285 6.40 21.99 -23.16
N VAL A 286 6.22 21.90 -21.85
CA VAL A 286 7.31 21.75 -20.88
C VAL A 286 7.19 20.37 -20.26
N VAL A 287 8.28 19.62 -20.29
CA VAL A 287 8.39 18.27 -19.73
C VAL A 287 9.38 18.29 -18.58
N LEU A 288 9.03 17.64 -17.47
CA LEU A 288 9.92 17.37 -16.36
C LEU A 288 10.42 15.93 -16.44
N TYR A 289 11.72 15.74 -16.54
CA TYR A 289 12.37 14.43 -16.43
C TYR A 289 13.14 14.33 -15.13
N ASN A 290 12.92 13.27 -14.37
CA ASN A 290 13.69 12.93 -13.16
C ASN A 290 14.24 11.50 -13.26
N SER A 291 14.94 11.05 -12.22
CA SER A 291 15.60 9.73 -12.19
C SER A 291 14.66 8.53 -12.39
N ALA A 292 13.34 8.70 -12.24
CA ALA A 292 12.38 7.63 -12.53
C ALA A 292 12.24 7.33 -14.03
N TYR A 293 12.62 8.26 -14.91
CA TYR A 293 12.67 8.03 -16.36
C TYR A 293 13.90 7.23 -16.79
N GLY A 294 14.96 7.29 -16.01
CA GLY A 294 16.25 6.65 -16.31
C GLY A 294 17.40 7.65 -16.29
N LYS A 295 18.46 7.35 -17.06
CA LYS A 295 19.70 8.14 -17.04
C LYS A 295 19.74 9.27 -18.06
N ASN A 296 18.92 9.20 -19.12
CA ASN A 296 18.95 10.15 -20.24
C ASN A 296 17.53 10.49 -20.69
N THR A 297 17.30 11.71 -21.16
CA THR A 297 15.97 12.15 -21.66
C THR A 297 15.55 11.45 -22.94
N ASN A 298 16.49 10.88 -23.70
CA ASN A 298 16.26 10.24 -25.00
C ASN A 298 15.47 11.13 -26.00
N CYS A 299 15.43 12.43 -25.75
CA CYS A 299 14.71 13.40 -26.57
C CYS A 299 15.65 14.53 -26.98
N ALA A 300 15.85 14.69 -28.29
CA ALA A 300 16.76 15.69 -28.85
C ALA A 300 16.05 16.99 -29.28
N GLY A 301 14.72 17.06 -29.23
CA GLY A 301 13.96 18.25 -29.66
C GLY A 301 13.83 19.30 -28.56
N GLY A 302 14.04 20.59 -28.88
CA GLY A 302 13.81 21.69 -27.92
C GLY A 302 15.03 22.11 -27.12
N THR A 303 14.80 22.80 -26.00
CA THR A 303 15.85 23.29 -25.10
C THR A 303 15.68 22.67 -23.70
N SER A 304 16.75 22.02 -23.23
CA SER A 304 16.81 21.34 -21.93
C SER A 304 17.57 22.17 -20.91
N LEU A 305 16.98 22.41 -19.77
CA LEU A 305 17.64 22.95 -18.57
C LEU A 305 17.97 21.78 -17.66
N VAL A 306 19.23 21.47 -17.45
CA VAL A 306 19.68 20.48 -16.46
C VAL A 306 19.78 21.18 -15.11
N VAL A 307 19.04 20.69 -14.12
CA VAL A 307 18.88 21.32 -12.79
C VAL A 307 19.43 20.41 -11.71
N GLN A 308 20.33 20.95 -10.88
CA GLN A 308 20.81 20.29 -9.65
C GLN A 308 20.78 21.30 -8.50
N ASN A 309 20.42 20.85 -7.31
CA ASN A 309 20.33 21.68 -6.10
C ASN A 309 19.48 22.97 -6.29
N GLY A 310 18.46 22.90 -7.15
CA GLY A 310 17.58 24.02 -7.44
C GLY A 310 18.19 25.11 -8.34
N GLU A 311 19.27 24.79 -9.08
CA GLU A 311 19.92 25.72 -10.01
C GLU A 311 20.18 25.05 -11.36
N VAL A 312 20.10 25.84 -12.43
CA VAL A 312 20.55 25.43 -13.76
C VAL A 312 22.05 25.20 -13.76
N VAL A 313 22.48 23.97 -14.06
CA VAL A 313 23.91 23.64 -14.18
C VAL A 313 24.39 23.65 -15.65
N SER A 314 23.48 23.37 -16.60
CA SER A 314 23.76 23.47 -18.03
C SER A 314 22.48 23.64 -18.85
N VAL A 315 22.62 24.23 -20.04
CA VAL A 315 21.53 24.43 -21.01
C VAL A 315 21.94 23.77 -22.32
N HIS A 316 21.07 23.03 -22.94
CA HIS A 316 21.33 22.32 -24.18
C HIS A 316 20.14 22.46 -25.14
N SER A 317 20.42 22.83 -26.39
CA SER A 317 19.40 22.91 -27.45
C SER A 317 19.54 21.75 -28.42
N ASN A 318 18.41 21.17 -28.80
CA ASN A 318 18.28 20.08 -29.77
C ASN A 318 19.22 18.89 -29.50
N LYS A 319 19.36 18.54 -28.22
CA LYS A 319 20.21 17.44 -27.76
C LYS A 319 19.55 16.68 -26.59
N ALA A 320 19.59 15.36 -26.67
CA ALA A 320 19.29 14.53 -25.51
C ALA A 320 20.35 14.72 -24.42
N VAL A 321 19.94 14.76 -23.16
CA VAL A 321 20.83 15.07 -22.03
C VAL A 321 20.68 14.04 -20.92
N ASP A 322 21.74 13.90 -20.13
CA ASP A 322 21.70 13.03 -18.95
C ASP A 322 20.85 13.68 -17.84
N ILE A 323 20.07 12.83 -17.17
CA ILE A 323 19.23 13.21 -16.04
C ILE A 323 20.06 13.02 -14.77
N PRO A 324 20.35 14.09 -14.01
CA PRO A 324 21.14 13.96 -12.80
C PRO A 324 20.39 13.17 -11.71
N SER A 325 21.09 12.29 -10.99
CA SER A 325 20.49 11.46 -9.92
C SER A 325 19.94 12.29 -8.75
N ASN A 326 20.51 13.47 -8.51
CA ASN A 326 20.12 14.42 -7.46
C ASN A 326 19.47 15.69 -8.02
N GLY A 327 18.79 15.57 -9.17
CA GLY A 327 18.20 16.70 -9.86
C GLY A 327 17.13 16.28 -10.87
N TYR A 328 16.94 17.10 -11.86
CA TYR A 328 15.96 16.89 -12.93
C TYR A 328 16.30 17.70 -14.18
N VAL A 329 15.60 17.42 -15.25
CA VAL A 329 15.68 18.19 -16.50
C VAL A 329 14.32 18.80 -16.80
N LEU A 330 14.28 20.08 -17.14
CA LEU A 330 13.13 20.72 -17.76
C LEU A 330 13.39 20.86 -19.25
N LEU A 331 12.63 20.15 -20.07
CA LEU A 331 12.67 20.24 -21.51
C LEU A 331 11.54 21.14 -22.01
N PHE A 332 11.90 22.18 -22.74
CA PHE A 332 10.98 23.12 -23.40
C PHE A 332 10.94 22.80 -24.89
N THR A 333 9.77 22.48 -25.45
CA THR A 333 9.62 22.12 -26.85
C THR A 333 8.86 23.16 -27.67
N GLY A 334 9.00 23.13 -28.97
CA GLY A 334 8.32 24.00 -29.92
C GLY A 334 8.56 25.48 -29.61
N ASN A 335 7.52 26.30 -29.61
CA ASN A 335 7.61 27.75 -29.35
C ASN A 335 8.04 28.09 -27.91
N LYS A 336 7.92 27.14 -26.97
CA LYS A 336 8.40 27.33 -25.60
C LYS A 336 9.93 27.22 -25.46
N ALA A 337 10.61 26.61 -26.42
CA ALA A 337 12.07 26.43 -26.38
C ALA A 337 12.83 27.77 -26.26
N ALA A 338 12.33 28.83 -26.92
CA ALA A 338 12.92 30.16 -26.85
C ALA A 338 13.02 30.73 -25.45
N ALA A 339 12.04 30.42 -24.58
CA ALA A 339 12.04 30.88 -23.18
C ALA A 339 13.17 30.29 -22.34
N ALA A 340 13.68 29.13 -22.71
CA ALA A 340 14.79 28.46 -22.02
C ALA A 340 16.19 28.82 -22.62
N ASN A 341 16.26 29.27 -23.87
CA ASN A 341 17.54 29.54 -24.56
C ASN A 341 18.40 30.63 -23.89
N GLY A 342 17.75 31.60 -23.22
CA GLY A 342 18.44 32.69 -22.52
C GLY A 342 18.76 32.40 -21.04
N CYS A 343 18.48 31.17 -20.58
CA CYS A 343 18.67 30.81 -19.19
C CYS A 343 20.14 30.61 -18.85
N ALA A 344 20.65 31.36 -17.88
CA ALA A 344 22.07 31.27 -17.47
C ALA A 344 22.27 30.13 -16.45
N LYS A 345 23.48 29.59 -16.40
CA LYS A 345 23.96 28.75 -15.31
C LYS A 345 23.81 29.51 -13.97
N GLY A 346 23.33 28.83 -12.92
CA GLY A 346 23.04 29.43 -11.62
C GLY A 346 21.61 30.01 -11.49
N THR A 347 20.82 30.06 -12.59
CA THR A 347 19.41 30.45 -12.50
C THR A 347 18.66 29.53 -11.53
N LYS A 348 17.94 30.11 -10.57
CA LYS A 348 17.14 29.35 -9.58
C LYS A 348 15.94 28.70 -10.26
N VAL A 349 15.75 27.43 -9.96
CA VAL A 349 14.63 26.62 -10.48
C VAL A 349 14.01 25.79 -9.37
N SER A 350 12.69 25.81 -9.31
CA SER A 350 11.89 24.94 -8.43
C SER A 350 10.68 24.42 -9.18
N TYR A 351 10.05 23.36 -8.68
CA TYR A 351 8.74 22.95 -9.17
C TYR A 351 7.82 22.53 -8.02
N THR A 352 6.51 22.59 -8.27
CA THR A 352 5.47 22.12 -7.35
C THR A 352 4.59 21.12 -8.06
N THR A 353 4.07 20.16 -7.32
CA THR A 353 3.16 19.13 -7.83
C THR A 353 1.81 19.29 -7.14
N GLY A 354 0.75 19.37 -7.92
CA GLY A 354 -0.63 19.37 -7.49
C GLY A 354 -1.48 18.42 -8.33
N PHE A 355 -2.73 18.25 -7.94
CA PHE A 355 -3.69 17.42 -8.65
C PHE A 355 -5.03 18.14 -8.77
N VAL A 356 -5.70 17.95 -9.90
CA VAL A 356 -7.04 18.50 -10.17
C VAL A 356 -7.96 17.41 -10.72
N GLY A 357 -9.24 17.51 -10.42
CA GLY A 357 -10.26 16.65 -10.98
C GLY A 357 -10.64 17.02 -12.42
N ALA A 358 -11.54 16.27 -13.03
CA ALA A 358 -12.04 16.51 -14.39
C ALA A 358 -12.66 17.90 -14.59
N ASN A 359 -13.17 18.51 -13.54
CA ASN A 359 -13.75 19.85 -13.54
C ASN A 359 -12.75 20.98 -13.22
N GLY A 360 -11.45 20.64 -13.11
CA GLY A 360 -10.37 21.57 -12.74
C GLY A 360 -10.29 21.90 -11.24
N ALA A 361 -11.18 21.35 -10.41
CA ALA A 361 -11.14 21.58 -8.97
C ALA A 361 -9.89 20.92 -8.36
N LYS A 362 -9.21 21.65 -7.46
CA LYS A 362 -8.04 21.14 -6.74
C LYS A 362 -8.42 19.93 -5.90
N LEU A 363 -7.63 18.87 -6.00
CA LEU A 363 -7.76 17.65 -5.21
C LEU A 363 -6.67 17.57 -4.14
N ASP A 364 -7.06 17.23 -2.92
CA ASP A 364 -6.10 16.84 -1.89
C ASP A 364 -5.74 15.36 -2.06
N TRP A 365 -4.52 15.16 -2.57
CA TRP A 365 -3.89 13.86 -2.77
C TRP A 365 -2.61 13.71 -1.94
N SER A 366 -2.43 14.54 -0.93
CA SER A 366 -1.26 14.52 -0.03
C SER A 366 -1.13 13.20 0.75
N ASP A 367 -2.25 12.49 0.97
CA ASP A 367 -2.31 11.18 1.62
C ASP A 367 -2.06 10.01 0.67
N VAL A 368 -2.07 10.23 -0.65
CA VAL A 368 -1.86 9.18 -1.65
C VAL A 368 -0.41 8.70 -1.61
N ARG A 369 -0.25 7.40 -1.47
CA ARG A 369 1.05 6.72 -1.50
C ARG A 369 1.36 6.13 -2.86
N THR A 370 0.37 5.48 -3.48
CA THR A 370 0.50 4.77 -4.76
C THR A 370 -0.68 5.10 -5.64
N ALA A 371 -0.44 5.36 -6.92
CA ALA A 371 -1.50 5.51 -7.90
C ALA A 371 -1.08 4.95 -9.25
N VAL A 372 -2.05 4.38 -9.96
CA VAL A 372 -1.90 3.86 -11.33
C VAL A 372 -3.00 4.45 -12.19
N GLY A 373 -2.59 5.24 -13.18
CA GLY A 373 -3.47 5.74 -14.24
C GLY A 373 -3.81 4.63 -15.23
N ALA A 374 -5.08 4.53 -15.57
CA ALA A 374 -5.63 3.56 -16.50
C ALA A 374 -6.99 4.09 -17.00
N GLY A 375 -8.04 3.32 -16.88
CA GLY A 375 -9.40 3.73 -17.21
C GLY A 375 -9.99 2.99 -18.43
N PRO A 376 -11.19 3.29 -18.80
CA PRO A 376 -12.14 4.18 -18.11
C PRO A 376 -12.64 3.64 -16.77
N LEU A 377 -13.19 4.55 -15.95
CA LEU A 377 -13.98 4.16 -14.78
C LEU A 377 -15.17 3.30 -15.23
N LEU A 378 -15.39 2.21 -14.51
CA LEU A 378 -16.47 1.25 -14.80
C LEU A 378 -17.65 1.45 -13.85
N LEU A 379 -17.36 1.48 -12.54
CA LEU A 379 -18.35 1.57 -11.47
C LEU A 379 -18.00 2.67 -10.47
N LYS A 380 -19.01 3.36 -10.00
CA LYS A 380 -18.96 4.25 -8.85
C LYS A 380 -20.23 4.07 -8.01
N ASP A 381 -20.05 3.78 -6.72
CA ASP A 381 -21.15 3.52 -5.78
C ASP A 381 -22.14 2.46 -6.28
N GLY A 382 -21.64 1.43 -6.98
CA GLY A 382 -22.41 0.35 -7.60
C GLY A 382 -23.06 0.69 -8.96
N ALA A 383 -23.05 1.96 -9.38
CA ALA A 383 -23.58 2.38 -10.66
C ALA A 383 -22.55 2.31 -11.78
N VAL A 384 -22.95 1.92 -12.98
CA VAL A 384 -22.12 1.98 -14.19
C VAL A 384 -21.98 3.43 -14.65
N ILE A 385 -20.74 3.92 -14.81
CA ILE A 385 -20.45 5.34 -15.12
C ILE A 385 -19.51 5.52 -16.31
N ILE A 386 -19.43 4.57 -17.20
CA ILE A 386 -18.47 4.53 -18.32
C ILE A 386 -18.65 5.77 -19.22
N ASN A 387 -17.59 6.55 -19.36
CA ASN A 387 -17.51 7.69 -20.28
C ASN A 387 -16.06 7.91 -20.75
N PRO A 388 -15.58 7.16 -21.75
CA PRO A 388 -14.20 7.24 -22.23
C PRO A 388 -13.81 8.65 -22.73
N ALA A 389 -14.70 9.32 -23.43
CA ALA A 389 -14.45 10.66 -23.99
C ALA A 389 -14.15 11.69 -22.88
N LYS A 390 -14.86 11.64 -21.75
CA LYS A 390 -14.61 12.50 -20.58
C LYS A 390 -13.23 12.24 -19.98
N GLU A 391 -12.69 11.05 -20.17
CA GLU A 391 -11.39 10.64 -19.66
C GLU A 391 -10.24 10.89 -20.65
N GLY A 392 -10.53 11.44 -21.84
CA GLY A 392 -9.54 11.79 -22.86
C GLY A 392 -9.17 10.62 -23.79
N PHE A 393 -9.95 9.54 -23.79
CA PHE A 393 -9.78 8.46 -24.77
C PHE A 393 -10.44 8.85 -26.10
N SER A 394 -9.80 8.45 -27.21
CA SER A 394 -10.36 8.59 -28.55
C SER A 394 -11.42 7.53 -28.85
N ASP A 395 -12.31 7.80 -29.79
CA ASP A 395 -13.34 6.84 -30.24
C ASP A 395 -12.71 5.56 -30.86
N SER A 396 -11.46 5.64 -31.33
CA SER A 396 -10.71 4.50 -31.85
C SER A 396 -10.10 3.58 -30.81
N ALA A 397 -10.31 3.84 -29.52
CA ALA A 397 -9.73 3.04 -28.43
C ALA A 397 -10.27 1.61 -28.33
N GLY A 398 -11.29 1.23 -29.15
CA GLY A 398 -11.77 -0.15 -29.27
C GLY A 398 -12.49 -0.68 -28.04
N PHE A 399 -13.12 0.18 -27.25
CA PHE A 399 -13.82 -0.25 -26.02
C PHE A 399 -15.05 -1.11 -26.27
N ASP A 400 -15.66 -1.02 -27.45
CA ASP A 400 -16.77 -1.86 -27.90
C ASP A 400 -16.35 -3.24 -28.41
N LEU A 401 -15.04 -3.45 -28.61
CA LEU A 401 -14.52 -4.74 -29.03
C LEU A 401 -14.43 -5.71 -27.85
N ALA A 402 -14.79 -6.98 -28.10
CA ALA A 402 -14.63 -8.04 -27.13
C ALA A 402 -13.17 -8.55 -27.16
N VAL A 403 -12.34 -7.97 -26.31
CA VAL A 403 -10.93 -8.34 -26.11
C VAL A 403 -10.70 -8.83 -24.70
N ALA A 404 -9.53 -9.43 -24.41
CA ALA A 404 -9.14 -9.74 -23.04
C ALA A 404 -9.05 -8.45 -22.23
N ARG A 405 -9.83 -8.32 -21.17
CA ARG A 405 -9.86 -7.12 -20.31
C ARG A 405 -9.37 -7.41 -18.93
N SER A 406 -8.82 -6.35 -18.31
CA SER A 406 -8.40 -6.31 -16.92
C SER A 406 -9.12 -5.18 -16.19
N ALA A 407 -9.37 -5.38 -14.89
CA ALA A 407 -9.95 -4.37 -14.04
C ALA A 407 -9.50 -4.51 -12.59
N VAL A 408 -9.53 -3.39 -11.88
CA VAL A 408 -9.39 -3.30 -10.42
C VAL A 408 -10.70 -2.82 -9.84
N GLY A 409 -11.20 -3.51 -8.82
CA GLY A 409 -12.41 -3.13 -8.11
C GLY A 409 -12.20 -3.01 -6.61
N VAL A 410 -13.11 -2.31 -5.96
CA VAL A 410 -13.21 -2.21 -4.50
C VAL A 410 -14.59 -2.70 -4.09
N MET A 411 -14.63 -3.64 -3.17
CA MET A 411 -15.86 -4.16 -2.59
C MET A 411 -16.34 -3.28 -1.44
N LYS A 412 -17.60 -3.42 -1.03
CA LYS A 412 -18.21 -2.62 0.05
C LYS A 412 -17.45 -2.71 1.39
N ASN A 413 -16.84 -3.86 1.69
CA ASN A 413 -16.01 -4.08 2.89
C ASN A 413 -14.58 -3.56 2.76
N GLY A 414 -14.21 -3.03 1.58
CA GLY A 414 -12.88 -2.49 1.29
C GLY A 414 -11.88 -3.52 0.74
N ASP A 415 -12.27 -4.75 0.48
CA ASP A 415 -11.45 -5.75 -0.21
C ASP A 415 -11.19 -5.31 -1.65
N ILE A 416 -10.02 -5.66 -2.18
CA ILE A 416 -9.64 -5.35 -3.56
C ILE A 416 -9.87 -6.56 -4.44
N LEU A 417 -10.54 -6.34 -5.56
CA LEU A 417 -10.84 -7.31 -6.59
C LEU A 417 -9.96 -7.05 -7.81
N LEU A 418 -9.17 -8.04 -8.22
CA LEU A 418 -8.36 -7.99 -9.43
C LEU A 418 -8.88 -9.00 -10.44
N VAL A 419 -9.20 -8.56 -11.63
CA VAL A 419 -9.73 -9.40 -12.72
C VAL A 419 -8.89 -9.18 -13.97
N ALA A 420 -8.54 -10.24 -14.70
CA ALA A 420 -7.91 -10.13 -16.02
C ALA A 420 -8.22 -11.34 -16.92
N GLY A 421 -7.95 -11.18 -18.23
CA GLY A 421 -8.12 -12.24 -19.23
C GLY A 421 -9.56 -12.51 -19.62
N VAL A 422 -10.51 -11.65 -19.25
CA VAL A 422 -11.93 -11.83 -19.57
C VAL A 422 -12.22 -11.25 -20.95
N LYS A 423 -12.57 -12.09 -21.91
CA LYS A 423 -12.94 -11.65 -23.26
C LYS A 423 -14.33 -11.03 -23.27
N CYS A 424 -14.40 -9.70 -23.26
CA CYS A 424 -15.67 -8.96 -23.23
C CYS A 424 -15.46 -7.49 -23.70
N THR A 425 -16.57 -6.78 -23.95
CA THR A 425 -16.58 -5.33 -24.17
C THR A 425 -16.36 -4.60 -22.84
N LEU A 426 -16.12 -3.28 -22.90
CA LEU A 426 -15.96 -2.47 -21.69
C LEU A 426 -17.23 -2.48 -20.82
N ASN A 427 -18.42 -2.32 -21.44
CA ASN A 427 -19.70 -2.38 -20.74
C ASN A 427 -19.94 -3.75 -20.08
N GLN A 428 -19.59 -4.83 -20.77
CA GLN A 428 -19.68 -6.15 -20.18
C GLN A 428 -18.70 -6.34 -19.00
N MET A 429 -17.52 -5.72 -19.06
CA MET A 429 -16.56 -5.78 -17.94
C MET A 429 -17.10 -5.06 -16.69
N ALA A 430 -17.82 -3.95 -16.83
CA ALA A 430 -18.52 -3.32 -15.70
C ALA A 430 -19.54 -4.28 -15.08
N GLY A 431 -20.32 -4.99 -15.91
CA GLY A 431 -21.24 -6.02 -15.45
C GLY A 431 -20.54 -7.18 -14.72
N VAL A 432 -19.37 -7.61 -15.20
CA VAL A 432 -18.54 -8.63 -14.53
C VAL A 432 -18.11 -8.13 -13.13
N MET A 433 -17.57 -6.92 -13.04
CA MET A 433 -17.11 -6.35 -11.78
C MET A 433 -18.26 -6.19 -10.77
N SER A 434 -19.42 -5.76 -11.21
CA SER A 434 -20.65 -5.65 -10.39
C SER A 434 -21.10 -7.01 -9.86
N GLN A 435 -21.18 -8.03 -10.73
CA GLN A 435 -21.56 -9.39 -10.33
C GLN A 435 -20.57 -10.05 -9.37
N LEU A 436 -19.29 -9.66 -9.41
CA LEU A 436 -18.26 -10.10 -8.46
C LEU A 436 -18.28 -9.30 -7.16
N GLY A 437 -19.15 -8.29 -7.03
CA GLY A 437 -19.37 -7.54 -5.79
C GLY A 437 -18.57 -6.25 -5.66
N ALA A 438 -17.94 -5.75 -6.73
CA ALA A 438 -17.31 -4.43 -6.71
C ALA A 438 -18.36 -3.31 -6.66
N VAL A 439 -18.13 -2.29 -5.83
CA VAL A 439 -18.92 -1.05 -5.78
C VAL A 439 -18.21 0.09 -6.50
N HIS A 440 -16.90 0.06 -6.60
CA HIS A 440 -16.09 0.92 -7.46
C HIS A 440 -15.21 0.05 -8.33
N ALA A 441 -15.02 0.41 -9.59
CA ALA A 441 -14.13 -0.30 -10.49
C ALA A 441 -13.55 0.59 -11.60
N ILE A 442 -12.35 0.26 -12.02
CA ILE A 442 -11.62 0.91 -13.13
C ILE A 442 -11.07 -0.17 -14.07
N SER A 443 -11.15 0.08 -15.38
CA SER A 443 -10.47 -0.76 -16.38
C SER A 443 -8.96 -0.51 -16.34
N MET A 444 -8.20 -1.57 -16.54
CA MET A 444 -6.74 -1.51 -16.74
C MET A 444 -6.43 -1.72 -18.22
N ASP A 445 -5.13 -1.72 -18.62
CA ASP A 445 -4.76 -2.04 -20.00
C ASP A 445 -5.32 -3.40 -20.42
N SER A 446 -5.65 -3.53 -21.69
CA SER A 446 -6.45 -4.62 -22.24
C SER A 446 -5.71 -5.35 -23.38
N GLY A 447 -6.37 -6.35 -23.97
CA GLY A 447 -5.80 -7.12 -25.07
C GLY A 447 -4.63 -7.99 -24.60
N SER A 448 -3.54 -7.97 -25.34
CA SER A 448 -2.33 -8.74 -25.04
C SER A 448 -1.58 -8.32 -23.77
N ALA A 449 -1.92 -7.16 -23.19
CA ALA A 449 -1.36 -6.72 -21.91
C ALA A 449 -2.09 -7.29 -20.69
N SER A 450 -3.27 -7.87 -20.86
CA SER A 450 -4.14 -8.34 -19.77
C SER A 450 -3.53 -9.51 -19.01
N GLY A 451 -3.39 -9.41 -17.70
CA GLY A 451 -2.83 -10.48 -16.87
C GLY A 451 -2.96 -10.29 -15.37
N LEU A 452 -2.88 -11.41 -14.64
CA LEU A 452 -2.85 -11.53 -13.19
C LEU A 452 -1.62 -12.33 -12.76
N TYR A 453 -1.14 -12.07 -11.56
CA TYR A 453 -0.09 -12.84 -10.92
C TYR A 453 -0.40 -13.08 -9.45
N VAL A 454 -0.25 -14.33 -9.02
CA VAL A 454 -0.13 -14.78 -7.62
C VAL A 454 0.92 -15.88 -7.62
N PRO A 455 1.88 -15.89 -6.68
CA PRO A 455 2.91 -16.92 -6.60
C PRO A 455 2.31 -18.34 -6.61
N GLY A 456 2.83 -19.21 -7.45
CA GLY A 456 2.37 -20.61 -7.53
C GLY A 456 1.03 -20.85 -8.21
N CYS A 457 0.29 -19.81 -8.63
CA CYS A 457 -1.00 -19.96 -9.28
C CYS A 457 -0.92 -19.86 -10.81
N THR A 458 -1.72 -20.68 -11.51
CA THR A 458 -1.91 -20.56 -12.96
C THR A 458 -3.05 -19.60 -13.24
N LEU A 459 -2.72 -18.40 -13.69
CA LEU A 459 -3.62 -17.29 -13.97
C LEU A 459 -3.37 -16.75 -15.40
N PRO A 460 -4.30 -15.98 -16.00
CA PRO A 460 -4.05 -15.30 -17.25
C PRO A 460 -2.77 -14.45 -17.18
N THR A 461 -1.90 -14.60 -18.16
CA THR A 461 -0.63 -13.85 -18.26
C THR A 461 -0.63 -12.99 -19.51
N PRO A 462 0.01 -11.80 -19.49
CA PRO A 462 0.18 -10.99 -20.69
C PRO A 462 0.89 -11.76 -21.81
N GLY A 463 0.41 -11.61 -23.04
CA GLY A 463 1.04 -12.14 -24.24
C GLY A 463 2.19 -11.29 -24.77
N LYS A 464 2.54 -10.19 -24.06
CA LYS A 464 3.66 -9.30 -24.38
C LYS A 464 4.29 -8.78 -23.09
N GLU A 465 5.46 -8.17 -23.18
CA GLU A 465 6.01 -7.37 -22.09
C GLU A 465 5.16 -6.13 -21.85
N ILE A 466 5.14 -5.64 -20.61
CA ILE A 466 4.32 -4.52 -20.16
C ILE A 466 5.15 -3.48 -19.39
N SER A 467 4.67 -2.23 -19.36
CA SER A 467 5.45 -1.12 -18.80
C SER A 467 5.41 -1.06 -17.28
N ASN A 468 4.29 -1.47 -16.68
CA ASN A 468 4.10 -1.44 -15.23
C ASN A 468 3.00 -2.39 -14.77
N ILE A 469 2.98 -2.70 -13.49
CA ILE A 469 1.95 -3.48 -12.82
C ILE A 469 1.56 -2.84 -11.49
N LEU A 470 0.30 -2.99 -11.11
CA LEU A 470 -0.16 -2.76 -9.74
C LEU A 470 0.10 -4.03 -8.93
N ILE A 471 0.85 -3.92 -7.86
CA ILE A 471 1.21 -5.03 -6.97
C ILE A 471 0.66 -4.82 -5.57
N PHE A 472 0.49 -5.94 -4.85
CA PHE A 472 0.20 -6.00 -3.41
C PHE A 472 1.28 -6.84 -2.73
N LYS A 473 1.94 -6.27 -1.71
CA LYS A 473 3.08 -6.87 -1.00
C LYS A 473 3.11 -6.51 0.48
#